data_04a50257fa94d24f328cdab0941c41e2
#
_entry.id   04a50257fa94d24f328cdab0941c41e2
#
_cell.length_a   1.000
_cell.length_b   1.000
_cell.length_c   1.000
_cell.angle_alpha   90.00
_cell.angle_beta   90.00
_cell.angle_gamma   90.00
#
_symmetry.space_group_name_H-M   'P 1'
#
loop_
_entity.id
_entity.type
_entity.pdbx_description
1 polymer ?
#
loop_
_entity_poly.entity_id
_entity_poly.type
_entity_poly.pdbx_seq_one_letter_code
_entity_poly.pdbx_strand_id
1 'polypeptide(L)'
;MLLASLLCGCVGTSNRDLQYSRNNPQRGLVKQASSTVVSSPSDPAMIRIIKDTHELELWRQGSRGWTRVKTYPICKFSGELGPKRKTGDRQAPEGFYTITQSSLNPFSKEYLSINTGFPNSRDRYHRYTGDSLMIHGACSSIGCYAITDQHMEEVYAAVRDALQGGQKEVQLQIYPFRMNFWGMAGRSDHKDYLFWKELKQGWDWFETYQQPIPVTVVNGTYRIGS
;
A
#
# COMPACT_ATOMS: atom_id res chain seq x y z
N MET A 1 22.97 20.32 -44.57
CA MET A 1 21.59 20.31 -44.13
C MET A 1 21.28 18.89 -43.63
N LEU A 2 21.39 18.69 -42.32
CA LEU A 2 20.98 17.45 -41.66
C LEU A 2 19.72 17.72 -40.87
N LEU A 3 18.62 17.06 -41.27
CA LEU A 3 17.35 17.06 -40.49
C LEU A 3 17.51 16.10 -39.32
N ALA A 4 17.40 16.61 -38.09
CA ALA A 4 17.27 15.84 -36.90
C ALA A 4 15.77 15.49 -36.69
N SER A 5 15.42 14.21 -36.83
CA SER A 5 14.08 13.70 -36.53
C SER A 5 13.93 13.58 -35.02
N LEU A 6 13.11 14.42 -34.41
CA LEU A 6 12.62 14.22 -33.04
C LEU A 6 11.63 13.04 -33.02
N LEU A 7 12.06 11.93 -32.49
CA LEU A 7 11.15 10.83 -32.10
C LEU A 7 10.46 11.21 -30.78
N CYS A 8 9.21 11.67 -30.91
CA CYS A 8 8.30 11.84 -29.77
C CYS A 8 7.86 10.45 -29.32
N GLY A 9 8.45 9.95 -28.24
CA GLY A 9 8.04 8.68 -27.60
C GLY A 9 6.67 8.84 -26.96
N CYS A 10 5.61 8.36 -27.62
CA CYS A 10 4.30 8.20 -27.02
C CYS A 10 4.40 7.11 -25.95
N VAL A 11 4.37 7.51 -24.67
CA VAL A 11 4.10 6.57 -23.57
C VAL A 11 2.68 6.06 -23.77
N GLY A 12 2.56 4.81 -24.22
CA GLY A 12 1.27 4.18 -24.46
C GLY A 12 0.52 3.93 -23.15
N THR A 13 -0.50 4.73 -22.89
CA THR A 13 -1.52 4.38 -21.89
C THR A 13 -2.22 3.09 -22.31
N SER A 14 -2.43 2.16 -21.38
CA SER A 14 -3.12 0.91 -21.70
C SER A 14 -4.54 1.20 -22.17
N ASN A 15 -5.10 0.36 -23.06
CA ASN A 15 -6.48 0.51 -23.54
C ASN A 15 -7.51 0.56 -22.40
N ARG A 16 -7.21 -0.02 -21.24
CA ARG A 16 -8.07 0.00 -20.04
C ARG A 16 -8.09 1.38 -19.39
N ASP A 17 -6.93 2.02 -19.29
CA ASP A 17 -6.81 3.37 -18.69
C ASP A 17 -7.51 4.42 -19.57
N LEU A 18 -7.45 4.26 -20.89
CA LEU A 18 -8.16 5.13 -21.83
C LEU A 18 -9.69 4.96 -21.76
N GLN A 19 -10.19 3.74 -21.55
CA GLN A 19 -11.62 3.49 -21.42
C GLN A 19 -12.18 3.99 -20.09
N TYR A 20 -11.37 3.90 -19.02
CA TYR A 20 -11.70 4.46 -17.72
C TYR A 20 -11.83 5.99 -17.76
N SER A 21 -10.91 6.66 -18.45
CA SER A 21 -10.92 8.11 -18.63
C SER A 21 -12.13 8.61 -19.44
N ARG A 22 -12.58 7.84 -20.47
CA ARG A 22 -13.73 8.19 -21.30
C ARG A 22 -15.05 8.17 -20.56
N ASN A 23 -15.20 7.27 -19.58
CA ASN A 23 -16.44 7.09 -18.84
C ASN A 23 -16.59 8.06 -17.65
N ASN A 24 -15.54 8.81 -17.32
CA ASN A 24 -15.57 9.79 -16.26
C ASN A 24 -14.55 10.92 -16.49
N PRO A 25 -14.88 11.92 -17.33
CA PRO A 25 -13.95 12.99 -17.71
C PRO A 25 -13.44 13.86 -16.55
N GLN A 26 -14.14 13.88 -15.42
CA GLN A 26 -13.68 14.61 -14.23
C GLN A 26 -12.62 13.84 -13.42
N ARG A 27 -12.48 12.54 -13.64
CA ARG A 27 -11.51 11.67 -12.96
C ARG A 27 -10.11 11.70 -13.59
N GLY A 28 -9.98 12.18 -14.82
CA GLY A 28 -8.69 12.24 -15.55
C GLY A 28 -7.80 13.43 -15.20
N LEU A 29 -8.29 14.40 -14.44
CA LEU A 29 -7.54 15.59 -14.05
C LEU A 29 -7.04 15.48 -12.61
N VAL A 30 -6.05 14.61 -12.36
CA VAL A 30 -5.28 14.67 -11.13
C VAL A 30 -4.49 15.98 -11.14
N LYS A 31 -4.97 17.02 -10.42
CA LYS A 31 -4.17 18.21 -10.16
C LYS A 31 -2.91 17.78 -9.43
N GLN A 32 -1.76 18.05 -10.01
CA GLN A 32 -0.47 17.85 -9.36
C GLN A 32 -0.48 18.60 -8.02
N ALA A 33 -0.47 17.84 -6.92
CA ALA A 33 -0.26 18.42 -5.61
C ALA A 33 1.15 19.02 -5.57
N SER A 34 1.23 20.30 -5.28
CA SER A 34 2.50 21.02 -5.07
C SER A 34 3.23 20.39 -3.89
N SER A 35 4.22 19.56 -4.14
CA SER A 35 5.14 19.05 -3.11
C SER A 35 6.52 19.63 -3.34
N THR A 36 7.10 20.20 -2.31
CA THR A 36 8.49 20.69 -2.25
C THR A 36 9.54 19.56 -2.24
N VAL A 37 9.10 18.31 -2.35
CA VAL A 37 9.98 17.15 -2.53
C VAL A 37 9.98 16.80 -4.01
N VAL A 38 11.12 16.99 -4.67
CA VAL A 38 11.30 16.64 -6.09
C VAL A 38 11.38 15.13 -6.21
N SER A 39 10.23 14.47 -6.22
CA SER A 39 10.09 13.07 -6.61
C SER A 39 9.42 13.02 -7.97
N SER A 40 9.95 12.18 -8.88
CA SER A 40 9.30 11.90 -10.15
C SER A 40 8.02 11.06 -9.90
N PRO A 41 6.97 11.21 -10.72
CA PRO A 41 5.82 10.29 -10.66
C PRO A 41 6.21 8.81 -10.81
N SER A 42 7.32 8.52 -11.51
CA SER A 42 7.84 7.16 -11.71
C SER A 42 8.81 6.68 -10.63
N ASP A 43 9.12 7.51 -9.63
CA ASP A 43 10.00 7.09 -8.54
C ASP A 43 9.35 5.94 -7.75
N PRO A 44 10.15 4.99 -7.23
CA PRO A 44 9.62 3.88 -6.45
C PRO A 44 8.75 4.33 -5.28
N ALA A 45 7.66 3.61 -5.06
CA ALA A 45 6.68 3.87 -4.02
C ALA A 45 6.60 2.72 -3.01
N MET A 46 6.14 3.04 -1.80
CA MET A 46 5.80 2.11 -0.73
C MET A 46 4.62 2.68 0.05
N ILE A 47 3.75 1.79 0.53
CA ILE A 47 2.62 2.17 1.39
C ILE A 47 2.81 1.57 2.77
N ARG A 48 2.53 2.38 3.80
CA ARG A 48 2.43 1.94 5.19
C ARG A 48 1.07 2.33 5.75
N ILE A 49 0.38 1.39 6.38
CA ILE A 49 -0.87 1.61 7.10
C ILE A 49 -0.64 1.44 8.59
N ILE A 50 -1.18 2.37 9.39
CA ILE A 50 -1.20 2.32 10.86
C ILE A 50 -2.66 2.30 11.31
N LYS A 51 -3.12 1.19 11.86
CA LYS A 51 -4.55 1.00 12.14
C LYS A 51 -5.08 1.88 13.26
N ASP A 52 -4.39 1.94 14.39
CA ASP A 52 -4.86 2.67 15.58
C ASP A 52 -4.95 4.18 15.37
N THR A 53 -4.11 4.74 14.51
CA THR A 53 -4.14 6.17 14.16
C THR A 53 -4.96 6.45 12.90
N HIS A 54 -5.51 5.43 12.25
CA HIS A 54 -6.26 5.56 11.00
C HIS A 54 -5.47 6.28 9.90
N GLU A 55 -4.22 5.91 9.71
CA GLU A 55 -3.31 6.57 8.76
C GLU A 55 -2.85 5.61 7.66
N LEU A 56 -2.82 6.14 6.43
CA LEU A 56 -2.09 5.57 5.31
C LEU A 56 -0.97 6.52 4.93
N GLU A 57 0.27 6.08 5.03
CA GLU A 57 1.46 6.82 4.63
C GLU A 57 1.91 6.39 3.24
N LEU A 58 2.08 7.36 2.34
CA LEU A 58 2.72 7.17 1.05
C LEU A 58 4.19 7.59 1.15
N TRP A 59 5.08 6.69 0.80
CA TRP A 59 6.52 6.88 0.76
C TRP A 59 7.03 6.80 -0.67
N ARG A 60 8.04 7.59 -1.01
CA ARG A 60 8.74 7.52 -2.30
C ARG A 60 10.25 7.56 -2.12
N GLN A 61 10.94 6.86 -3.03
CA GLN A 61 12.39 6.88 -3.12
C GLN A 61 12.83 7.99 -4.06
N GLY A 62 13.36 9.07 -3.50
CA GLY A 62 14.01 10.13 -4.25
C GLY A 62 15.54 10.04 -4.19
N SER A 63 16.22 11.05 -4.69
CA SER A 63 17.69 11.13 -4.69
C SER A 63 18.33 11.08 -3.29
N ARG A 64 17.58 11.43 -2.24
CA ARG A 64 18.02 11.42 -0.83
C ARG A 64 17.53 10.21 -0.04
N GLY A 65 17.05 9.18 -0.72
CA GLY A 65 16.46 7.98 -0.10
C GLY A 65 14.94 8.05 0.03
N TRP A 66 14.38 7.18 0.85
CA TRP A 66 12.95 7.07 1.07
C TRP A 66 12.44 8.18 1.97
N THR A 67 11.42 8.89 1.53
CA THR A 67 10.75 9.96 2.28
C THR A 67 9.25 9.76 2.28
N ARG A 68 8.61 10.06 3.41
CA ARG A 68 7.15 10.10 3.49
C ARG A 68 6.65 11.37 2.80
N VAL A 69 6.00 11.18 1.63
CA VAL A 69 5.52 12.31 0.83
C VAL A 69 4.15 12.82 1.29
N LYS A 70 3.31 11.90 1.83
CA LYS A 70 1.99 12.28 2.33
C LYS A 70 1.43 11.25 3.30
N THR A 71 0.59 11.70 4.22
CA THR A 71 -0.25 10.86 5.09
C THR A 71 -1.71 11.14 4.77
N TYR A 72 -2.48 10.09 4.56
CA TYR A 72 -3.91 10.14 4.28
C TYR A 72 -4.70 9.56 5.45
N PRO A 73 -5.79 10.20 5.88
CA PRO A 73 -6.68 9.59 6.84
C PRO A 73 -7.40 8.39 6.22
N ILE A 74 -7.45 7.27 6.94
CA ILE A 74 -8.31 6.15 6.62
C ILE A 74 -9.71 6.49 7.13
N CYS A 75 -10.64 6.64 6.21
CA CYS A 75 -12.03 6.98 6.51
C CYS A 75 -12.73 5.84 7.28
N LYS A 76 -12.50 4.60 6.87
CA LYS A 76 -13.08 3.42 7.48
C LYS A 76 -12.22 2.17 7.25
N PHE A 77 -12.04 1.39 8.28
CA PHE A 77 -11.74 -0.04 8.21
C PHE A 77 -12.62 -0.77 9.21
N SER A 78 -12.68 -2.09 9.19
CA SER A 78 -13.46 -2.87 10.15
C SER A 78 -12.60 -3.86 10.92
N GLY A 79 -13.14 -4.30 12.05
CA GLY A 79 -12.44 -5.12 13.02
C GLY A 79 -11.60 -4.29 14.00
N GLU A 80 -10.80 -5.00 14.78
CA GLU A 80 -9.95 -4.44 15.81
C GLU A 80 -8.48 -4.59 15.46
N LEU A 81 -7.57 -4.26 16.38
CA LEU A 81 -6.15 -4.58 16.23
C LEU A 81 -5.96 -6.10 16.25
N GLY A 82 -5.08 -6.57 15.39
CA GLY A 82 -4.83 -7.97 15.12
C GLY A 82 -5.05 -8.36 13.65
N PRO A 83 -4.48 -9.50 13.22
CA PRO A 83 -4.53 -9.94 11.84
C PRO A 83 -5.92 -10.50 11.47
N LYS A 84 -6.26 -10.44 10.18
CA LYS A 84 -7.35 -11.20 9.62
C LYS A 84 -7.02 -12.69 9.65
N ARG A 85 -8.02 -13.54 10.00
CA ARG A 85 -7.83 -14.99 10.13
C ARG A 85 -8.76 -15.83 9.28
N LYS A 86 -10.00 -15.40 9.07
CA LYS A 86 -10.99 -16.21 8.33
C LYS A 86 -11.96 -15.36 7.53
N THR A 87 -12.50 -15.96 6.48
CA THR A 87 -13.61 -15.40 5.72
C THR A 87 -14.75 -14.99 6.65
N GLY A 88 -15.30 -13.82 6.46
CA GLY A 88 -16.44 -13.32 7.24
C GLY A 88 -16.13 -12.79 8.64
N ASP A 89 -14.85 -12.76 9.08
CA ASP A 89 -14.47 -12.22 10.39
C ASP A 89 -14.51 -10.68 10.46
N ARG A 90 -14.79 -10.02 9.34
CA ARG A 90 -14.86 -8.56 9.19
C ARG A 90 -13.59 -7.83 9.65
N GLN A 91 -12.46 -8.54 9.65
CA GLN A 91 -11.18 -8.04 10.13
C GLN A 91 -10.32 -7.54 8.98
N ALA A 92 -9.80 -6.33 9.08
CA ALA A 92 -8.80 -5.79 8.18
C ALA A 92 -7.43 -6.42 8.47
N PRO A 93 -6.64 -6.82 7.43
CA PRO A 93 -5.39 -7.55 7.60
C PRO A 93 -4.29 -6.70 8.26
N GLU A 94 -3.31 -7.37 8.86
CA GLU A 94 -2.03 -6.83 9.30
C GLU A 94 -0.91 -7.71 8.77
N GLY A 95 0.23 -7.12 8.39
CA GLY A 95 1.34 -7.88 7.82
C GLY A 95 2.09 -7.14 6.73
N PHE A 96 2.94 -7.88 6.02
CA PHE A 96 3.72 -7.39 4.88
C PHE A 96 3.18 -8.03 3.60
N TYR A 97 2.78 -7.17 2.67
CA TYR A 97 2.13 -7.56 1.43
C TYR A 97 2.82 -6.93 0.24
N THR A 98 2.51 -7.45 -0.94
CA THR A 98 3.07 -7.01 -2.20
C THR A 98 1.96 -6.61 -3.15
N ILE A 99 2.06 -5.41 -3.68
CA ILE A 99 1.19 -4.86 -4.71
C ILE A 99 1.93 -4.94 -6.05
N THR A 100 1.26 -5.51 -7.05
CA THR A 100 1.75 -5.61 -8.43
C THR A 100 0.79 -4.90 -9.38
N GLN A 101 1.12 -4.84 -10.66
CA GLN A 101 0.22 -4.28 -11.67
C GLN A 101 -1.17 -4.96 -11.67
N SER A 102 -1.23 -6.27 -11.41
CA SER A 102 -2.51 -7.00 -11.33
C SER A 102 -3.32 -6.70 -10.07
N SER A 103 -2.73 -6.07 -9.07
CA SER A 103 -3.44 -5.63 -7.86
C SER A 103 -4.29 -4.38 -8.10
N LEU A 104 -4.05 -3.64 -9.18
CA LEU A 104 -4.74 -2.39 -9.51
C LEU A 104 -6.08 -2.67 -10.20
N ASN A 105 -7.17 -2.13 -9.66
CA ASN A 105 -8.49 -2.23 -10.26
C ASN A 105 -9.08 -0.84 -10.53
N PRO A 106 -9.02 -0.34 -11.77
CA PRO A 106 -9.60 0.96 -12.16
C PRO A 106 -11.13 0.91 -12.31
N PHE A 107 -11.73 -0.28 -12.29
CA PHE A 107 -13.18 -0.49 -12.46
C PHE A 107 -13.85 -0.95 -11.17
N SER A 108 -13.26 -0.63 -10.03
CA SER A 108 -13.83 -0.98 -8.72
C SER A 108 -15.19 -0.32 -8.51
N LYS A 109 -16.13 -1.06 -7.90
CA LYS A 109 -17.42 -0.52 -7.45
C LYS A 109 -17.23 0.59 -6.39
N GLU A 110 -16.16 0.51 -5.62
CA GLU A 110 -15.76 1.49 -4.62
C GLU A 110 -14.82 2.55 -5.20
N TYR A 111 -15.09 3.02 -6.42
CA TYR A 111 -14.34 4.01 -7.17
C TYR A 111 -13.06 3.47 -7.83
N LEU A 112 -11.96 3.37 -7.13
CA LEU A 112 -10.68 2.75 -7.47
C LEU A 112 -10.31 1.80 -6.35
N SER A 113 -9.56 0.73 -6.65
CA SER A 113 -9.05 -0.13 -5.59
C SER A 113 -7.69 -0.74 -5.90
N ILE A 114 -6.96 -1.04 -4.84
CA ILE A 114 -5.69 -1.77 -4.85
C ILE A 114 -5.87 -3.00 -3.98
N ASN A 115 -5.75 -4.20 -4.54
CA ASN A 115 -5.76 -5.44 -3.77
C ASN A 115 -4.52 -5.49 -2.89
N THR A 116 -4.70 -5.78 -1.59
CA THR A 116 -3.61 -5.85 -0.63
C THR A 116 -2.64 -7.00 -0.85
N GLY A 117 -3.07 -8.05 -1.55
CA GLY A 117 -2.33 -9.31 -1.70
C GLY A 117 -2.56 -10.30 -0.56
N PHE A 118 -3.55 -10.04 0.32
CA PHE A 118 -3.98 -11.04 1.32
C PHE A 118 -4.67 -12.23 0.61
N PRO A 119 -4.44 -13.49 1.05
CA PRO A 119 -3.48 -13.94 2.03
C PRO A 119 -2.06 -14.06 1.44
N ASN A 120 -1.05 -13.59 2.15
CA ASN A 120 0.36 -13.78 1.80
C ASN A 120 0.86 -15.19 2.20
N SER A 121 2.17 -15.47 2.06
CA SER A 121 2.72 -16.79 2.39
C SER A 121 2.64 -17.13 3.87
N ARG A 122 2.76 -16.14 4.77
CA ARG A 122 2.56 -16.33 6.20
C ARG A 122 1.11 -16.66 6.53
N ASP A 123 0.17 -15.90 5.98
CA ASP A 123 -1.26 -16.11 6.20
C ASP A 123 -1.68 -17.50 5.73
N ARG A 124 -1.21 -17.93 4.55
CA ARG A 124 -1.47 -19.29 4.03
C ARG A 124 -0.89 -20.39 4.90
N TYR A 125 0.31 -20.20 5.45
CA TYR A 125 0.89 -21.16 6.38
C TYR A 125 0.00 -21.36 7.62
N HIS A 126 -0.53 -20.26 8.15
CA HIS A 126 -1.46 -20.28 9.30
C HIS A 126 -2.90 -20.64 8.90
N ARG A 127 -3.13 -21.01 7.63
CA ARG A 127 -4.45 -21.36 7.10
C ARG A 127 -5.48 -20.23 7.24
N TYR A 128 -5.03 -19.00 7.19
CA TYR A 128 -5.92 -17.84 7.17
C TYR A 128 -6.67 -17.79 5.83
N THR A 129 -7.94 -17.47 5.88
CA THR A 129 -8.84 -17.52 4.72
C THR A 129 -9.52 -16.17 4.47
N GLY A 130 -9.93 -15.97 3.24
CA GLY A 130 -10.55 -14.76 2.72
C GLY A 130 -9.77 -14.26 1.53
N ASP A 131 -10.37 -13.33 0.81
CA ASP A 131 -9.81 -12.71 -0.39
C ASP A 131 -10.37 -11.29 -0.56
N SER A 132 -10.02 -10.66 -1.67
CA SER A 132 -10.60 -9.38 -2.10
C SER A 132 -10.50 -8.26 -1.05
N LEU A 133 -9.46 -8.30 -0.23
CA LEU A 133 -9.17 -7.22 0.71
C LEU A 133 -8.39 -6.12 0.00
N MET A 134 -8.91 -4.90 0.06
CA MET A 134 -8.43 -3.79 -0.77
C MET A 134 -8.21 -2.53 0.05
N ILE A 135 -7.36 -1.65 -0.48
CA ILE A 135 -7.40 -0.22 -0.24
C ILE A 135 -8.31 0.34 -1.35
N HIS A 136 -9.32 1.15 -1.02
CA HIS A 136 -10.29 1.63 -2.00
C HIS A 136 -10.86 3.01 -1.66
N GLY A 137 -11.53 3.61 -2.62
CA GLY A 137 -12.30 4.84 -2.43
C GLY A 137 -13.54 4.65 -1.57
N ALA A 138 -14.49 5.57 -1.66
CA ALA A 138 -15.66 5.65 -0.79
C ALA A 138 -15.31 5.72 0.71
N CYS A 139 -16.28 5.52 1.60
CA CYS A 139 -16.10 5.53 3.05
C CYS A 139 -16.93 4.45 3.76
N SER A 140 -17.03 3.26 3.14
CA SER A 140 -17.65 2.08 3.75
C SER A 140 -16.71 0.89 3.65
N SER A 141 -16.64 0.04 4.66
CA SER A 141 -15.74 -1.11 4.64
C SER A 141 -16.25 -2.27 5.47
N ILE A 142 -16.00 -3.49 4.97
CA ILE A 142 -16.14 -4.77 5.67
C ILE A 142 -14.85 -5.58 5.44
N GLY A 143 -13.75 -5.23 6.14
CA GLY A 143 -12.44 -5.88 6.03
C GLY A 143 -11.41 -5.14 5.17
N CYS A 144 -11.80 -4.14 4.41
CA CYS A 144 -10.93 -3.33 3.56
C CYS A 144 -10.47 -2.04 4.29
N TYR A 145 -9.66 -1.23 3.59
CA TYR A 145 -9.24 0.11 4.01
C TYR A 145 -9.84 1.15 3.05
N ALA A 146 -10.86 1.89 3.50
CA ALA A 146 -11.47 2.97 2.73
C ALA A 146 -10.78 4.30 3.04
N ILE A 147 -10.35 5.04 2.00
CA ILE A 147 -9.58 6.30 2.14
C ILE A 147 -10.21 7.49 1.41
N THR A 148 -11.49 7.41 1.05
CA THR A 148 -12.22 8.35 0.19
C THR A 148 -11.75 8.37 -1.27
N ASP A 149 -12.61 8.83 -2.18
CA ASP A 149 -12.31 8.86 -3.62
C ASP A 149 -11.10 9.75 -3.92
N GLN A 150 -11.08 10.95 -3.35
CA GLN A 150 -10.02 11.92 -3.59
C GLN A 150 -8.64 11.39 -3.16
N HIS A 151 -8.55 10.77 -1.99
CA HIS A 151 -7.30 10.20 -1.51
C HIS A 151 -6.90 8.96 -2.32
N MET A 152 -7.89 8.18 -2.74
CA MET A 152 -7.63 7.00 -3.54
C MET A 152 -7.08 7.33 -4.93
N GLU A 153 -7.51 8.42 -5.56
CA GLU A 153 -6.94 8.89 -6.82
C GLU A 153 -5.43 9.12 -6.70
N GLU A 154 -4.99 9.81 -5.65
CA GLU A 154 -3.59 10.13 -5.42
C GLU A 154 -2.76 8.87 -5.14
N VAL A 155 -3.24 8.01 -4.23
CA VAL A 155 -2.54 6.77 -3.85
C VAL A 155 -2.48 5.80 -5.02
N TYR A 156 -3.58 5.64 -5.76
CA TYR A 156 -3.65 4.79 -6.94
C TYR A 156 -2.69 5.25 -8.04
N ALA A 157 -2.71 6.55 -8.35
CA ALA A 157 -1.81 7.15 -9.33
C ALA A 157 -0.34 6.94 -8.92
N ALA A 158 -0.02 7.16 -7.64
CA ALA A 158 1.34 6.98 -7.14
C ALA A 158 1.85 5.54 -7.30
N VAL A 159 1.01 4.55 -7.00
CA VAL A 159 1.35 3.12 -7.13
C VAL A 159 1.45 2.73 -8.61
N ARG A 160 0.46 3.13 -9.42
CA ARG A 160 0.47 2.86 -10.86
C ARG A 160 1.72 3.42 -11.54
N ASP A 161 2.05 4.68 -11.29
CA ASP A 161 3.15 5.36 -11.94
C ASP A 161 4.51 4.77 -11.53
N ALA A 162 4.67 4.35 -10.28
CA ALA A 162 5.85 3.64 -9.82
C ALA A 162 6.02 2.28 -10.53
N LEU A 163 4.93 1.51 -10.64
CA LEU A 163 4.94 0.21 -11.34
C LEU A 163 5.22 0.38 -12.84
N GLN A 164 4.62 1.38 -13.50
CA GLN A 164 4.86 1.72 -14.89
C GLN A 164 6.29 2.27 -15.11
N GLY A 165 6.87 2.92 -14.11
CA GLY A 165 8.24 3.43 -14.09
C GLY A 165 9.30 2.33 -13.92
N GLY A 166 8.92 1.06 -13.80
CA GLY A 166 9.82 -0.09 -13.73
C GLY A 166 9.97 -0.72 -12.35
N GLN A 167 9.31 -0.19 -11.32
CA GLN A 167 9.24 -0.88 -10.04
C GLN A 167 8.40 -2.16 -10.22
N LYS A 168 8.98 -3.33 -9.91
CA LYS A 168 8.30 -4.61 -10.10
C LYS A 168 7.16 -4.81 -9.11
N GLU A 169 7.36 -4.38 -7.89
CA GLU A 169 6.47 -4.60 -6.76
C GLU A 169 6.49 -3.41 -5.81
N VAL A 170 5.33 -2.97 -5.35
CA VAL A 170 5.19 -1.96 -4.30
C VAL A 170 4.93 -2.67 -2.99
N GLN A 171 5.79 -2.43 -2.00
CA GLN A 171 5.61 -3.02 -0.67
C GLN A 171 4.47 -2.31 0.07
N LEU A 172 3.57 -3.10 0.67
CA LEU A 172 2.51 -2.66 1.57
C LEU A 172 2.79 -3.21 2.97
N GLN A 173 3.04 -2.31 3.91
CA GLN A 173 3.25 -2.62 5.32
C GLN A 173 2.00 -2.23 6.10
N ILE A 174 1.39 -3.17 6.83
CA ILE A 174 0.18 -2.90 7.62
C ILE A 174 0.47 -3.24 9.08
N TYR A 175 0.47 -2.22 9.91
CA TYR A 175 0.76 -2.30 11.34
C TYR A 175 -0.49 -2.01 12.19
N PRO A 176 -0.62 -2.66 13.34
CA PRO A 176 -1.71 -2.36 14.29
C PRO A 176 -1.59 -0.94 14.88
N PHE A 177 -0.36 -0.52 15.16
CA PHE A 177 0.00 0.75 15.76
C PHE A 177 1.46 1.08 15.40
N ARG A 178 1.92 2.29 15.74
CA ARG A 178 3.35 2.64 15.61
C ARG A 178 4.18 1.79 16.55
N MET A 179 5.01 0.89 16.01
CA MET A 179 5.67 -0.18 16.77
C MET A 179 6.97 0.28 17.45
N ASN A 180 7.00 1.51 17.92
CA ASN A 180 8.06 2.04 18.79
C ASN A 180 7.92 1.46 20.21
N PHE A 181 8.81 1.86 21.10
CA PHE A 181 8.80 1.42 22.50
C PHE A 181 7.42 1.64 23.16
N TRP A 182 6.86 2.85 23.03
CA TRP A 182 5.58 3.22 23.65
C TRP A 182 4.40 2.46 23.02
N GLY A 183 4.44 2.24 21.71
CA GLY A 183 3.43 1.44 21.01
C GLY A 183 3.38 0.00 21.48
N MET A 184 4.50 -0.60 21.82
CA MET A 184 4.58 -1.98 22.32
C MET A 184 4.31 -2.09 23.83
N ALA A 185 4.56 -1.01 24.57
CA ALA A 185 4.37 -1.01 26.02
C ALA A 185 2.91 -1.30 26.42
N GLY A 186 2.71 -2.10 27.45
CA GLY A 186 1.39 -2.46 27.95
C GLY A 186 0.55 -3.40 27.06
N ARG A 187 1.16 -3.99 26.00
CA ARG A 187 0.47 -4.91 25.08
C ARG A 187 0.95 -6.36 25.15
N SER A 188 1.84 -6.69 26.11
CA SER A 188 2.43 -8.03 26.28
C SER A 188 1.38 -9.15 26.45
N ASP A 189 0.26 -8.84 27.05
CA ASP A 189 -0.79 -9.80 27.35
C ASP A 189 -1.81 -9.95 26.21
N HIS A 190 -1.64 -9.17 25.14
CA HIS A 190 -2.54 -9.28 24.00
C HIS A 190 -2.32 -10.60 23.24
N LYS A 191 -3.42 -11.26 22.84
CA LYS A 191 -3.39 -12.54 22.11
C LYS A 191 -2.52 -12.54 20.85
N ASP A 192 -2.31 -11.37 20.21
CA ASP A 192 -1.54 -11.19 18.98
C ASP A 192 -0.12 -10.65 19.24
N TYR A 193 0.30 -10.55 20.49
CA TYR A 193 1.60 -9.94 20.84
C TYR A 193 2.79 -10.61 20.16
N LEU A 194 2.81 -11.93 20.04
CA LEU A 194 3.90 -12.67 19.38
C LEU A 194 3.95 -12.32 17.88
N PHE A 195 2.80 -12.22 17.22
CA PHE A 195 2.73 -11.77 15.84
C PHE A 195 3.19 -10.30 15.70
N TRP A 196 2.82 -9.45 16.63
CA TRP A 196 3.27 -8.05 16.63
C TRP A 196 4.79 -7.92 16.86
N LYS A 197 5.40 -8.83 17.59
CA LYS A 197 6.86 -8.89 17.70
C LYS A 197 7.53 -9.22 16.35
N GLU A 198 6.90 -10.03 15.51
CA GLU A 198 7.38 -10.27 14.15
C GLU A 198 7.29 -8.99 13.31
N LEU A 199 6.14 -8.30 13.36
CA LEU A 199 5.95 -7.03 12.64
C LEU A 199 6.93 -5.95 13.11
N LYS A 200 7.22 -5.93 14.41
CA LYS A 200 8.17 -4.97 14.99
C LYS A 200 9.57 -5.10 14.37
N GLN A 201 10.03 -6.29 14.03
CA GLN A 201 11.32 -6.45 13.36
C GLN A 201 11.37 -5.66 12.03
N GLY A 202 10.28 -5.71 11.26
CA GLY A 202 10.18 -4.93 10.03
C GLY A 202 10.08 -3.43 10.28
N TRP A 203 9.34 -3.02 11.31
CA TRP A 203 9.29 -1.62 11.74
C TRP A 203 10.70 -1.11 12.06
N ASP A 204 11.43 -1.82 12.94
CA ASP A 204 12.78 -1.43 13.37
C ASP A 204 13.77 -1.39 12.20
N TRP A 205 13.65 -2.34 11.25
CA TRP A 205 14.44 -2.31 10.02
C TRP A 205 14.22 -1.01 9.26
N PHE A 206 12.96 -0.65 8.99
CA PHE A 206 12.67 0.55 8.23
C PHE A 206 13.12 1.82 8.95
N GLU A 207 12.88 1.93 10.26
CA GLU A 207 13.32 3.08 11.04
C GLU A 207 14.86 3.22 11.07
N THR A 208 15.58 2.09 10.99
CA THR A 208 17.05 2.06 11.01
C THR A 208 17.65 2.36 9.63
N TYR A 209 17.16 1.70 8.60
CA TYR A 209 17.80 1.70 7.27
C TYR A 209 17.09 2.59 6.26
N GLN A 210 15.89 3.06 6.55
CA GLN A 210 15.07 3.86 5.64
C GLN A 210 14.95 3.21 4.24
N GLN A 211 14.69 1.90 4.23
CA GLN A 211 14.56 1.09 3.01
C GLN A 211 13.40 0.11 3.16
N PRO A 212 12.74 -0.31 2.06
CA PRO A 212 11.76 -1.38 2.09
C PRO A 212 12.31 -2.61 2.80
N ILE A 213 11.43 -3.32 3.51
CA ILE A 213 11.81 -4.42 4.38
C ILE A 213 12.11 -5.66 3.52
N PRO A 214 13.30 -6.27 3.61
CA PRO A 214 13.57 -7.57 2.98
C PRO A 214 12.89 -8.68 3.79
N VAL A 215 11.65 -9.02 3.41
CA VAL A 215 10.80 -9.98 4.12
C VAL A 215 10.85 -11.34 3.46
N THR A 216 11.13 -12.37 4.26
CA THR A 216 10.90 -13.78 3.91
C THR A 216 9.99 -14.44 4.94
N VAL A 217 9.42 -15.60 4.60
CA VAL A 217 8.57 -16.37 5.53
C VAL A 217 9.17 -17.76 5.69
N VAL A 218 9.57 -18.08 6.93
CA VAL A 218 10.13 -19.38 7.28
C VAL A 218 9.26 -20.00 8.40
N ASN A 219 8.70 -21.15 8.13
CA ASN A 219 7.82 -21.86 9.08
C ASN A 219 6.70 -20.95 9.64
N GLY A 220 6.07 -20.16 8.77
CA GLY A 220 4.96 -19.28 9.14
C GLY A 220 5.35 -18.04 9.95
N THR A 221 6.64 -17.71 10.03
CA THR A 221 7.15 -16.54 10.75
C THR A 221 7.87 -15.61 9.78
N TYR A 222 7.66 -14.32 9.89
CA TYR A 222 8.44 -13.33 9.15
C TYR A 222 9.91 -13.34 9.60
N ARG A 223 10.81 -13.30 8.64
CA ARG A 223 12.25 -13.09 8.82
C ARG A 223 12.64 -11.84 8.06
N ILE A 224 13.39 -10.96 8.72
CA ILE A 224 13.81 -9.68 8.17
C ILE A 224 15.32 -9.69 8.00
N GLY A 225 15.79 -9.30 6.79
CA GLY A 225 17.22 -9.14 6.51
C GLY A 225 17.99 -10.45 6.31
N SER A 226 17.32 -11.57 6.04
CA SER A 226 17.94 -12.87 5.75
C SER A 226 18.02 -13.13 4.26
#